data_faa0d6bf533d5b39e191f315fda0e2c2
#
_entry.id   faa0d6bf533d5b39e191f315fda0e2c2
#
_cell.length_a   1.000
_cell.length_b   1.000
_cell.length_c   1.000
_cell.angle_alpha   90.00
_cell.angle_beta   90.00
_cell.angle_gamma   90.00
#
_symmetry.space_group_name_H-M   'P 1'
#
loop_
_entity.id
_entity.type
_entity.pdbx_description
1 polymer ?
#
loop_
_entity_poly.entity_id
_entity_poly.type
_entity_poly.pdbx_seq_one_letter_code
_entity_poly.pdbx_strand_id
1 'polypeptide(L)'
;MQKTATTPSKILDLTAAAFLLVAFLTGIAGALQTPTLSIFLADELKARPIMVGFFFTGSAIMGILVSQFLARHSDKQGDRKLLILLCCLFRVLACTLFAWNRNYFILLSTGVLLSSFASTANPQMFALAREHADRTGRETVMFSTFLRAQISLAWVIGPPLAYELAMGFSFKVMYLTAAIAFVVCGLIVWLFLPSIQRNIPVVTQPVEILPSIHRKRDTRPLFVVCSMMWAANNLYMINMPLFIIDELHLTDKLAGEMIGIAAGLEIPMMLIAGYYMKRIGKRLLMLIAIVSGMCFYASVLMATTPAVELELQILNAIFLGILCGIGMLYFQDLMPEKIGSATTLYANTSRVGWIIAGSVDGIMVEIWSYHALFWLAIGMLGIAMICLMFIKDI
;
A
#
# COMPACT_ATOMS: atom_id res chain seq x y z
N MET A 1 51.12 0.32 15.68
CA MET A 1 50.08 -0.71 15.71
C MET A 1 49.08 -0.39 14.61
N GLN A 2 49.27 -1.08 13.45
CA GLN A 2 48.41 -0.94 12.29
C GLN A 2 47.06 -1.64 12.57
N LYS A 3 45.97 -0.90 12.55
CA LYS A 3 44.63 -1.47 12.44
C LYS A 3 44.47 -2.03 11.03
N THR A 4 44.49 -3.33 10.95
CA THR A 4 44.09 -4.08 9.75
C THR A 4 42.66 -3.74 9.42
N ALA A 5 42.48 -2.99 8.34
CA ALA A 5 41.21 -2.77 7.71
C ALA A 5 40.70 -4.11 7.15
N THR A 6 39.78 -4.75 7.84
CA THR A 6 39.06 -5.90 7.29
C THR A 6 38.20 -5.40 6.14
N THR A 7 38.57 -5.78 4.93
CA THR A 7 37.79 -5.63 3.71
C THR A 7 36.39 -6.19 3.96
N PRO A 8 35.30 -5.43 3.70
CA PRO A 8 33.96 -5.99 3.81
C PRO A 8 33.84 -7.10 2.76
N SER A 9 33.69 -8.31 3.21
CA SER A 9 33.47 -9.48 2.36
C SER A 9 32.22 -9.23 1.49
N LYS A 10 32.39 -9.34 0.17
CA LYS A 10 31.32 -9.34 -0.85
C LYS A 10 30.46 -10.62 -0.78
N ILE A 11 30.27 -11.19 0.38
CA ILE A 11 29.33 -12.27 0.57
C ILE A 11 27.97 -11.58 0.64
N LEU A 12 27.08 -11.90 -0.31
CA LEU A 12 25.66 -11.62 -0.16
C LEU A 12 25.28 -12.16 1.23
N ASP A 13 25.17 -11.29 2.20
CA ASP A 13 24.87 -11.68 3.56
C ASP A 13 23.52 -12.40 3.50
N LEU A 14 23.52 -13.67 3.81
CA LEU A 14 22.35 -14.55 3.74
C LEU A 14 21.15 -13.91 4.45
N THR A 15 21.42 -13.16 5.50
CA THR A 15 20.42 -12.35 6.23
C THR A 15 19.85 -11.22 5.36
N ALA A 16 20.67 -10.53 4.57
CA ALA A 16 20.17 -9.49 3.67
C ALA A 16 19.31 -10.07 2.53
N ALA A 17 19.74 -11.20 1.96
CA ALA A 17 18.95 -11.93 0.98
C ALA A 17 17.61 -12.40 1.58
N ALA A 18 17.62 -12.87 2.82
CA ALA A 18 16.40 -13.26 3.54
C ALA A 18 15.44 -12.07 3.73
N PHE A 19 15.93 -10.89 4.10
CA PHE A 19 15.10 -9.68 4.17
C PHE A 19 14.45 -9.33 2.84
N LEU A 20 15.21 -9.39 1.73
CA LEU A 20 14.67 -9.12 0.38
C LEU A 20 13.58 -10.13 0.00
N LEU A 21 13.81 -11.41 0.29
CA LEU A 21 12.85 -12.47 0.00
C LEU A 21 11.58 -12.35 0.87
N VAL A 22 11.71 -12.00 2.15
CA VAL A 22 10.58 -11.72 3.03
C VAL A 22 9.78 -10.52 2.52
N ALA A 23 10.43 -9.43 2.06
CA ALA A 23 9.76 -8.29 1.46
C ALA A 23 8.97 -8.68 0.20
N PHE A 24 9.57 -9.49 -0.68
CA PHE A 24 8.89 -9.99 -1.87
C PHE A 24 7.70 -10.87 -1.53
N LEU A 25 7.87 -11.87 -0.65
CA LEU A 25 6.81 -12.81 -0.26
C LEU A 25 5.64 -12.12 0.44
N THR A 26 5.91 -11.16 1.32
CA THR A 26 4.84 -10.38 1.95
C THR A 26 4.13 -9.47 0.96
N GLY A 27 4.87 -8.93 -0.02
CA GLY A 27 4.33 -8.15 -1.13
C GLY A 27 3.43 -8.98 -2.03
N ILE A 28 3.91 -10.15 -2.51
CA ILE A 28 3.16 -11.03 -3.43
C ILE A 28 1.85 -11.51 -2.78
N ALA A 29 1.91 -11.92 -1.52
CA ALA A 29 0.72 -12.40 -0.83
C ALA A 29 -0.32 -11.29 -0.57
N GLY A 30 0.10 -10.03 -0.43
CA GLY A 30 -0.79 -8.87 -0.42
C GLY A 30 -1.39 -8.59 -1.80
N ALA A 31 -0.57 -8.63 -2.83
CA ALA A 31 -0.96 -8.39 -4.21
C ALA A 31 -1.85 -9.50 -4.79
N LEU A 32 -1.82 -10.72 -4.24
CA LEU A 32 -2.77 -11.78 -4.59
C LEU A 32 -4.19 -11.50 -4.04
N GLN A 33 -4.31 -10.94 -2.85
CA GLN A 33 -5.58 -10.82 -2.16
C GLN A 33 -6.32 -9.51 -2.44
N THR A 34 -5.60 -8.38 -2.43
CA THR A 34 -6.24 -7.05 -2.47
C THR A 34 -7.03 -6.80 -3.75
N PRO A 35 -6.50 -7.06 -4.95
CA PRO A 35 -7.21 -6.75 -6.21
C PRO A 35 -8.41 -7.66 -6.46
N THR A 36 -8.40 -8.89 -5.95
CA THR A 36 -9.46 -9.88 -6.18
C THR A 36 -10.52 -9.91 -5.10
N LEU A 37 -10.34 -9.12 -4.02
CA LEU A 37 -11.22 -9.15 -2.86
C LEU A 37 -12.65 -8.69 -3.18
N SER A 38 -12.82 -7.68 -4.03
CA SER A 38 -14.15 -7.20 -4.43
C SER A 38 -14.95 -8.29 -5.18
N ILE A 39 -14.31 -8.95 -6.13
CA ILE A 39 -14.92 -10.08 -6.87
C ILE A 39 -15.23 -11.24 -5.93
N PHE A 40 -14.29 -11.59 -5.03
CA PHE A 40 -14.53 -12.64 -4.03
C PHE A 40 -15.77 -12.36 -3.17
N LEU A 41 -15.95 -11.12 -2.72
CA LEU A 41 -17.12 -10.73 -1.93
C LEU A 41 -18.40 -10.75 -2.78
N ALA A 42 -18.35 -10.27 -4.02
CA ALA A 42 -19.51 -10.23 -4.91
C ALA A 42 -19.91 -11.64 -5.39
N ASP A 43 -18.96 -12.43 -5.88
CA ASP A 43 -19.25 -13.69 -6.55
C ASP A 43 -19.36 -14.89 -5.60
N GLU A 44 -18.41 -15.03 -4.66
CA GLU A 44 -18.38 -16.18 -3.75
C GLU A 44 -19.32 -16.01 -2.55
N LEU A 45 -19.41 -14.80 -2.00
CA LEU A 45 -20.27 -14.51 -0.85
C LEU A 45 -21.63 -13.96 -1.26
N LYS A 46 -21.83 -13.63 -2.56
CA LYS A 46 -23.05 -12.96 -3.07
C LYS A 46 -23.40 -11.70 -2.26
N ALA A 47 -22.34 -10.99 -1.83
CA ALA A 47 -22.50 -9.76 -1.07
C ALA A 47 -23.04 -8.64 -1.97
N ARG A 48 -24.00 -7.87 -1.45
CA ARG A 48 -24.47 -6.67 -2.15
C ARG A 48 -23.38 -5.61 -2.21
N PRO A 49 -23.40 -4.68 -3.19
CA PRO A 49 -22.39 -3.63 -3.31
C PRO A 49 -22.14 -2.86 -2.01
N ILE A 50 -23.19 -2.51 -1.27
CA ILE A 50 -23.06 -1.86 0.03
C ILE A 50 -22.27 -2.68 1.05
N MET A 51 -22.42 -4.01 1.03
CA MET A 51 -21.67 -4.92 1.92
C MET A 51 -20.19 -4.99 1.52
N VAL A 52 -19.88 -4.92 0.20
CA VAL A 52 -18.50 -4.85 -0.29
C VAL A 52 -17.85 -3.57 0.24
N GLY A 53 -18.51 -2.43 0.10
CA GLY A 53 -18.02 -1.15 0.62
C GLY A 53 -17.80 -1.17 2.14
N PHE A 54 -18.75 -1.73 2.92
CA PHE A 54 -18.59 -1.88 4.38
C PHE A 54 -17.43 -2.80 4.75
N PHE A 55 -17.15 -3.82 3.95
CA PHE A 55 -16.02 -4.72 4.19
C PHE A 55 -14.69 -3.97 4.08
N PHE A 56 -14.49 -3.17 3.04
CA PHE A 56 -13.29 -2.35 2.86
C PHE A 56 -13.15 -1.27 3.93
N THR A 57 -14.25 -0.58 4.27
CA THR A 57 -14.26 0.42 5.35
C THR A 57 -13.91 -0.21 6.70
N GLY A 58 -14.56 -1.32 7.05
CA GLY A 58 -14.31 -2.06 8.29
C GLY A 58 -12.86 -2.57 8.36
N SER A 59 -12.33 -3.08 7.24
CA SER A 59 -10.94 -3.51 7.14
C SER A 59 -9.95 -2.36 7.36
N ALA A 60 -10.21 -1.18 6.79
CA ALA A 60 -9.37 0.00 6.96
C ALA A 60 -9.39 0.50 8.41
N ILE A 61 -10.56 0.61 9.03
CA ILE A 61 -10.72 1.03 10.43
C ILE A 61 -9.99 0.04 11.36
N MET A 62 -10.27 -1.26 11.21
CA MET A 62 -9.64 -2.29 12.01
C MET A 62 -8.11 -2.30 11.83
N GLY A 63 -7.64 -2.12 10.60
CA GLY A 63 -6.21 -1.98 10.29
C GLY A 63 -5.54 -0.82 11.01
N ILE A 64 -6.21 0.34 11.12
CA ILE A 64 -5.72 1.50 11.89
C ILE A 64 -5.66 1.16 13.38
N LEU A 65 -6.73 0.64 13.96
CA LEU A 65 -6.81 0.33 15.39
C LEU A 65 -5.75 -0.69 15.80
N VAL A 66 -5.64 -1.80 15.06
CA VAL A 66 -4.67 -2.86 15.35
C VAL A 66 -3.25 -2.37 15.15
N SER A 67 -2.96 -1.61 14.08
CA SER A 67 -1.61 -1.09 13.84
C SER A 67 -1.15 -0.11 14.93
N GLN A 68 -2.04 0.74 15.45
CA GLN A 68 -1.73 1.65 16.55
C GLN A 68 -1.53 0.89 17.88
N PHE A 69 -2.36 -0.13 18.13
CA PHE A 69 -2.22 -0.96 19.31
C PHE A 69 -0.87 -1.70 19.31
N LEU A 70 -0.54 -2.36 18.20
CA LEU A 70 0.73 -3.08 18.06
C LEU A 70 1.95 -2.17 18.08
N ALA A 71 1.90 -0.99 17.45
CA ALA A 71 2.98 -0.03 17.48
C ALA A 71 3.30 0.40 18.92
N ARG A 72 2.27 0.75 19.70
CA ARG A 72 2.44 1.11 21.12
C ARG A 72 3.01 -0.01 21.99
N HIS A 73 2.67 -1.25 21.68
CA HIS A 73 3.15 -2.43 22.41
C HIS A 73 4.57 -2.83 21.98
N SER A 74 4.84 -2.81 20.68
CA SER A 74 6.14 -3.13 20.09
C SER A 74 7.26 -2.16 20.49
N ASP A 75 6.92 -0.87 20.72
CA ASP A 75 7.92 0.13 21.08
C ASP A 75 8.40 0.01 22.54
N LYS A 76 7.63 -0.66 23.40
CA LYS A 76 7.95 -0.75 24.84
C LYS A 76 8.85 -1.93 25.20
N GLN A 77 8.64 -3.09 24.64
CA GLN A 77 9.44 -4.31 24.87
C GLN A 77 9.05 -5.37 23.83
N GLY A 78 9.90 -5.74 22.91
CA GLY A 78 9.57 -6.84 22.03
C GLY A 78 10.66 -7.18 21.02
N ASP A 79 10.86 -8.46 20.80
CA ASP A 79 11.61 -8.97 19.67
C ASP A 79 10.77 -8.81 18.40
N ARG A 80 11.22 -7.91 17.50
CA ARG A 80 10.53 -7.68 16.21
C ARG A 80 10.42 -8.93 15.38
N LYS A 81 11.39 -9.85 15.50
CA LYS A 81 11.35 -11.16 14.82
C LYS A 81 10.12 -11.96 15.26
N LEU A 82 9.86 -12.03 16.56
CA LEU A 82 8.69 -12.75 17.08
C LEU A 82 7.39 -12.11 16.60
N LEU A 83 7.32 -10.76 16.56
CA LEU A 83 6.16 -10.07 16.03
C LEU A 83 5.91 -10.37 14.55
N ILE A 84 6.96 -10.41 13.72
CA ILE A 84 6.84 -10.76 12.30
C ILE A 84 6.35 -12.22 12.17
N LEU A 85 6.86 -13.15 12.98
CA LEU A 85 6.40 -14.55 12.99
C LEU A 85 4.92 -14.67 13.35
N LEU A 86 4.48 -13.96 14.39
CA LEU A 86 3.06 -13.91 14.78
C LEU A 86 2.20 -13.31 13.66
N CYS A 87 2.66 -12.26 13.00
CA CYS A 87 1.96 -11.68 11.85
C CYS A 87 1.84 -12.67 10.69
N CYS A 88 2.90 -13.44 10.40
CA CYS A 88 2.85 -14.52 9.39
C CYS A 88 1.82 -15.59 9.78
N LEU A 89 1.80 -16.02 11.05
CA LEU A 89 0.82 -16.98 11.54
C LEU A 89 -0.62 -16.45 11.40
N PHE A 90 -0.88 -15.22 11.84
CA PHE A 90 -2.21 -14.61 11.67
C PHE A 90 -2.62 -14.49 10.21
N ARG A 91 -1.67 -14.24 9.30
CA ARG A 91 -1.97 -14.19 7.87
C ARG A 91 -2.31 -15.59 7.32
N VAL A 92 -1.58 -16.62 7.72
CA VAL A 92 -1.90 -18.01 7.34
C VAL A 92 -3.31 -18.38 7.82
N LEU A 93 -3.65 -18.07 9.08
CA LEU A 93 -4.98 -18.30 9.61
C LEU A 93 -6.06 -17.50 8.87
N ALA A 94 -5.79 -16.24 8.53
CA ALA A 94 -6.72 -15.44 7.73
C ALA A 94 -6.92 -16.05 6.34
N CYS A 95 -5.85 -16.35 5.60
CA CYS A 95 -5.94 -16.96 4.28
C CYS A 95 -6.68 -18.29 4.31
N THR A 96 -6.42 -19.11 5.31
CA THR A 96 -7.13 -20.38 5.54
C THR A 96 -8.62 -20.14 5.77
N LEU A 97 -8.96 -19.15 6.60
CA LEU A 97 -10.36 -18.79 6.87
C LEU A 97 -11.05 -18.33 5.57
N PHE A 98 -10.43 -17.45 4.77
CA PHE A 98 -10.98 -17.02 3.48
C PHE A 98 -11.09 -18.17 2.46
N ALA A 99 -10.19 -19.16 2.50
CA ALA A 99 -10.21 -20.30 1.59
C ALA A 99 -11.45 -21.20 1.80
N TRP A 100 -11.92 -21.37 3.04
CA TRP A 100 -13.00 -22.32 3.36
C TRP A 100 -14.30 -21.67 3.82
N ASN A 101 -14.25 -20.49 4.41
CA ASN A 101 -15.46 -19.84 4.93
C ASN A 101 -16.10 -18.95 3.87
N ARG A 102 -17.44 -18.99 3.79
CA ARG A 102 -18.25 -18.15 2.89
C ARG A 102 -19.28 -17.31 3.65
N ASN A 103 -19.18 -17.26 4.98
CA ASN A 103 -20.03 -16.40 5.77
C ASN A 103 -19.43 -14.99 5.86
N TYR A 104 -20.13 -14.02 5.31
CA TYR A 104 -19.71 -12.62 5.26
C TYR A 104 -19.35 -12.06 6.64
N PHE A 105 -20.20 -12.30 7.66
CA PHE A 105 -20.00 -11.74 9.00
C PHE A 105 -18.78 -12.34 9.72
N ILE A 106 -18.50 -13.63 9.52
CA ILE A 106 -17.31 -14.27 10.06
C ILE A 106 -16.05 -13.70 9.39
N LEU A 107 -16.08 -13.49 8.07
CA LEU A 107 -14.96 -12.91 7.36
C LEU A 107 -14.76 -11.43 7.73
N LEU A 108 -15.84 -10.65 7.85
CA LEU A 108 -15.77 -9.25 8.25
C LEU A 108 -15.24 -9.08 9.69
N SER A 109 -15.61 -9.94 10.62
CA SER A 109 -15.15 -9.85 12.01
C SER A 109 -13.78 -10.53 12.19
N THR A 110 -13.75 -11.86 12.14
CA THR A 110 -12.54 -12.65 12.43
C THR A 110 -11.51 -12.54 11.31
N GLY A 111 -11.94 -12.63 10.04
CA GLY A 111 -11.05 -12.55 8.89
C GLY A 111 -10.33 -11.20 8.80
N VAL A 112 -11.08 -10.11 8.95
CA VAL A 112 -10.53 -8.74 8.96
C VAL A 112 -9.63 -8.53 10.16
N LEU A 113 -9.99 -9.00 11.34
CA LEU A 113 -9.16 -8.88 12.54
C LEU A 113 -7.82 -9.58 12.35
N LEU A 114 -7.80 -10.84 11.92
CA LEU A 114 -6.59 -11.61 11.65
C LEU A 114 -5.72 -10.93 10.57
N SER A 115 -6.34 -10.46 9.48
CA SER A 115 -5.66 -9.73 8.41
C SER A 115 -5.05 -8.41 8.88
N SER A 116 -5.73 -7.71 9.80
CA SER A 116 -5.26 -6.45 10.37
C SER A 116 -4.02 -6.65 11.25
N PHE A 117 -3.97 -7.70 12.08
CA PHE A 117 -2.76 -8.07 12.81
C PHE A 117 -1.62 -8.41 11.83
N ALA A 118 -1.91 -9.19 10.81
CA ALA A 118 -0.94 -9.59 9.80
C ALA A 118 -0.35 -8.42 9.01
N SER A 119 -1.12 -7.37 8.75
CA SER A 119 -0.69 -6.18 7.98
C SER A 119 0.45 -5.41 8.63
N THR A 120 0.71 -5.62 9.92
CA THR A 120 1.82 -5.00 10.65
C THR A 120 3.17 -5.68 10.39
N ALA A 121 3.22 -6.81 9.69
CA ALA A 121 4.46 -7.51 9.34
C ALA A 121 5.44 -6.61 8.57
N ASN A 122 4.96 -5.90 7.54
CA ASN A 122 5.81 -5.04 6.70
C ASN A 122 6.48 -3.90 7.50
N PRO A 123 5.76 -3.06 8.27
CA PRO A 123 6.41 -2.04 9.10
C PRO A 123 7.44 -2.63 10.09
N GLN A 124 7.16 -3.78 10.70
CA GLN A 124 8.10 -4.43 11.61
C GLN A 124 9.32 -4.99 10.89
N MET A 125 9.14 -5.53 9.70
CA MET A 125 10.25 -6.03 8.85
C MET A 125 11.16 -4.87 8.42
N PHE A 126 10.63 -3.73 7.98
CA PHE A 126 11.42 -2.54 7.65
C PHE A 126 12.19 -2.00 8.86
N ALA A 127 11.55 -1.99 10.03
CA ALA A 127 12.21 -1.56 11.27
C ALA A 127 13.34 -2.51 11.67
N LEU A 128 13.13 -3.83 11.59
CA LEU A 128 14.16 -4.84 11.86
C LEU A 128 15.32 -4.75 10.87
N ALA A 129 15.01 -4.55 9.57
CA ALA A 129 15.99 -4.38 8.53
C ALA A 129 16.87 -3.14 8.75
N ARG A 130 16.26 -2.03 9.20
CA ARG A 130 17.00 -0.81 9.57
C ARG A 130 17.94 -1.06 10.74
N GLU A 131 17.46 -1.68 11.81
CA GLU A 131 18.27 -2.02 12.98
C GLU A 131 19.43 -2.96 12.61
N HIS A 132 19.20 -3.89 11.67
CA HIS A 132 20.26 -4.77 11.15
C HIS A 132 21.29 -3.99 10.32
N ALA A 133 20.85 -3.10 9.42
CA ALA A 133 21.73 -2.27 8.61
C ALA A 133 22.62 -1.35 9.48
N ASP A 134 22.04 -0.70 10.49
CA ASP A 134 22.77 0.16 11.44
C ASP A 134 23.85 -0.63 12.22
N ARG A 135 23.56 -1.90 12.60
CA ARG A 135 24.53 -2.75 13.31
C ARG A 135 25.64 -3.31 12.40
N THR A 136 25.35 -3.53 11.14
CA THR A 136 26.30 -4.10 10.19
C THR A 136 27.09 -3.07 9.39
N GLY A 137 26.83 -1.76 9.64
CA GLY A 137 27.47 -0.67 8.94
C GLY A 137 27.05 -0.55 7.46
N ARG A 138 25.89 -1.10 7.10
CA ARG A 138 25.31 -0.97 5.76
C ARG A 138 24.61 0.37 5.62
N GLU A 139 24.57 0.88 4.39
CA GLU A 139 23.82 2.09 4.08
C GLU A 139 22.31 1.80 4.18
N THR A 140 21.71 2.29 5.26
CA THR A 140 20.32 2.04 5.64
C THR A 140 19.32 2.49 4.57
N VAL A 141 19.58 3.64 3.91
CA VAL A 141 18.72 4.20 2.88
C VAL A 141 18.67 3.27 1.67
N MET A 142 19.83 2.83 1.18
CA MET A 142 19.95 1.94 0.03
C MET A 142 19.30 0.59 0.32
N PHE A 143 19.52 0.01 1.51
CA PHE A 143 18.93 -1.27 1.89
C PHE A 143 17.38 -1.18 1.95
N SER A 144 16.85 -0.12 2.55
CA SER A 144 15.40 0.13 2.57
C SER A 144 14.81 0.32 1.17
N THR A 145 15.56 0.94 0.26
CA THR A 145 15.15 1.11 -1.14
C THR A 145 15.04 -0.23 -1.86
N PHE A 146 16.00 -1.13 -1.67
CA PHE A 146 15.93 -2.48 -2.25
C PHE A 146 14.74 -3.29 -1.71
N LEU A 147 14.43 -3.17 -0.41
CA LEU A 147 13.24 -3.82 0.18
C LEU A 147 11.94 -3.30 -0.44
N ARG A 148 11.84 -1.98 -0.66
CA ARG A 148 10.68 -1.37 -1.34
C ARG A 148 10.55 -1.85 -2.78
N ALA A 149 11.68 -1.95 -3.51
CA ALA A 149 11.69 -2.45 -4.88
C ALA A 149 11.16 -3.89 -4.97
N GLN A 150 11.45 -4.75 -3.97
CA GLN A 150 10.89 -6.11 -3.92
C GLN A 150 9.37 -6.10 -3.77
N ILE A 151 8.82 -5.20 -2.94
CA ILE A 151 7.36 -5.05 -2.81
C ILE A 151 6.75 -4.54 -4.12
N SER A 152 7.36 -3.56 -4.78
CA SER A 152 6.89 -3.07 -6.08
C SER A 152 6.91 -4.18 -7.14
N LEU A 153 7.97 -4.98 -7.21
CA LEU A 153 8.06 -6.13 -8.12
C LEU A 153 6.94 -7.15 -7.83
N ALA A 154 6.62 -7.37 -6.56
CA ALA A 154 5.53 -8.24 -6.16
C ALA A 154 4.17 -7.72 -6.63
N TRP A 155 3.96 -6.40 -6.67
CA TRP A 155 2.74 -5.79 -7.20
C TRP A 155 2.65 -5.80 -8.74
N VAL A 156 3.78 -5.93 -9.46
CA VAL A 156 3.78 -6.15 -10.90
C VAL A 156 3.30 -7.56 -11.25
N ILE A 157 3.79 -8.56 -10.52
CA ILE A 157 3.53 -9.98 -10.80
C ILE A 157 2.25 -10.48 -10.12
N GLY A 158 1.96 -9.97 -8.91
CA GLY A 158 0.91 -10.48 -8.04
C GLY A 158 -0.49 -10.40 -8.62
N PRO A 159 -0.98 -9.24 -9.08
CA PRO A 159 -2.33 -9.12 -9.62
C PRO A 159 -2.61 -10.06 -10.81
N PRO A 160 -1.79 -10.11 -11.87
CA PRO A 160 -2.01 -11.09 -12.95
C PRO A 160 -2.07 -12.53 -12.43
N LEU A 161 -1.18 -12.89 -11.53
CA LEU A 161 -1.16 -14.21 -10.91
C LEU A 161 -2.42 -14.46 -10.05
N ALA A 162 -2.90 -13.44 -9.34
CA ALA A 162 -4.10 -13.53 -8.51
C ALA A 162 -5.34 -13.87 -9.34
N TYR A 163 -5.51 -13.17 -10.46
CA TYR A 163 -6.64 -13.42 -11.36
C TYR A 163 -6.54 -14.79 -12.03
N GLU A 164 -5.34 -15.19 -12.48
CA GLU A 164 -5.15 -16.52 -13.05
C GLU A 164 -5.46 -17.64 -12.02
N LEU A 165 -5.04 -17.48 -10.77
CA LEU A 165 -5.32 -18.46 -9.71
C LEU A 165 -6.79 -18.45 -9.29
N ALA A 166 -7.40 -17.27 -9.15
CA ALA A 166 -8.78 -17.14 -8.68
C ALA A 166 -9.79 -17.58 -9.75
N MET A 167 -9.64 -17.10 -10.99
CA MET A 167 -10.59 -17.33 -12.07
C MET A 167 -10.26 -18.59 -12.87
N GLY A 168 -8.97 -18.90 -13.07
CA GLY A 168 -8.53 -20.12 -13.76
C GLY A 168 -8.72 -21.40 -12.96
N PHE A 169 -8.59 -21.32 -11.64
CA PHE A 169 -8.75 -22.47 -10.73
C PHE A 169 -9.86 -22.23 -9.71
N SER A 170 -9.62 -21.43 -8.69
CA SER A 170 -10.61 -21.00 -7.69
C SER A 170 -10.02 -20.02 -6.69
N PHE A 171 -10.85 -19.23 -6.03
CA PHE A 171 -10.45 -18.41 -4.89
C PHE A 171 -9.80 -19.22 -3.77
N LYS A 172 -10.25 -20.46 -3.55
CA LYS A 172 -9.64 -21.36 -2.57
C LYS A 172 -8.17 -21.62 -2.88
N VAL A 173 -7.83 -21.92 -4.14
CA VAL A 173 -6.44 -22.15 -4.58
C VAL A 173 -5.62 -20.88 -4.39
N MET A 174 -6.14 -19.73 -4.79
CA MET A 174 -5.45 -18.44 -4.61
C MET A 174 -5.13 -18.13 -3.15
N TYR A 175 -6.11 -18.27 -2.23
CA TYR A 175 -5.89 -18.05 -0.80
C TYR A 175 -4.93 -19.07 -0.19
N LEU A 176 -4.97 -20.33 -0.61
CA LEU A 176 -4.03 -21.35 -0.14
C LEU A 176 -2.61 -21.08 -0.65
N THR A 177 -2.44 -20.62 -1.89
CA THR A 177 -1.14 -20.18 -2.42
C THR A 177 -0.58 -19.03 -1.60
N ALA A 178 -1.41 -18.04 -1.25
CA ALA A 178 -1.02 -16.96 -0.36
C ALA A 178 -0.65 -17.48 1.05
N ALA A 179 -1.39 -18.44 1.59
CA ALA A 179 -1.08 -19.07 2.88
C ALA A 179 0.28 -19.77 2.85
N ILE A 180 0.56 -20.55 1.80
CA ILE A 180 1.87 -21.23 1.61
C ILE A 180 3.01 -20.20 1.53
N ALA A 181 2.82 -19.10 0.79
CA ALA A 181 3.82 -18.04 0.72
C ALA A 181 4.12 -17.43 2.10
N PHE A 182 3.11 -17.29 2.97
CA PHE A 182 3.33 -16.81 4.34
C PHE A 182 3.93 -17.86 5.27
N VAL A 183 3.67 -19.15 5.07
CA VAL A 183 4.38 -20.23 5.78
C VAL A 183 5.86 -20.20 5.41
N VAL A 184 6.18 -20.12 4.12
CA VAL A 184 7.58 -20.01 3.65
C VAL A 184 8.24 -18.73 4.20
N CYS A 185 7.52 -17.61 4.15
CA CYS A 185 7.97 -16.34 4.74
C CYS A 185 8.30 -16.51 6.24
N GLY A 186 7.41 -17.13 7.02
CA GLY A 186 7.62 -17.40 8.45
C GLY A 186 8.83 -18.29 8.70
N LEU A 187 9.04 -19.32 7.89
CA LEU A 187 10.22 -20.21 7.97
C LEU A 187 11.52 -19.42 7.69
N ILE A 188 11.54 -18.57 6.67
CA ILE A 188 12.71 -17.72 6.36
C ILE A 188 12.98 -16.74 7.50
N VAL A 189 11.96 -16.11 8.06
CA VAL A 189 12.09 -15.22 9.21
C VAL A 189 12.66 -15.98 10.40
N TRP A 190 12.14 -17.18 10.67
CA TRP A 190 12.60 -17.99 11.82
C TRP A 190 14.05 -18.43 11.68
N LEU A 191 14.47 -18.87 10.49
CA LEU A 191 15.81 -19.45 10.26
C LEU A 191 16.89 -18.37 10.07
N PHE A 192 16.58 -17.28 9.34
CA PHE A 192 17.62 -16.37 8.80
C PHE A 192 17.58 -14.96 9.34
N LEU A 193 16.45 -14.46 9.88
CA LEU A 193 16.41 -13.12 10.43
C LEU A 193 16.98 -13.10 11.87
N PRO A 194 17.74 -12.05 12.23
CA PRO A 194 18.29 -11.92 13.57
C PRO A 194 17.20 -11.52 14.59
N SER A 195 17.29 -12.09 15.79
CA SER A 195 16.60 -11.57 16.95
C SER A 195 17.42 -10.42 17.54
N ILE A 196 16.85 -9.21 17.50
CA ILE A 196 17.51 -8.00 17.99
C ILE A 196 16.82 -7.56 19.26
N GLN A 197 17.40 -7.91 20.42
CA GLN A 197 16.96 -7.34 21.70
C GLN A 197 17.34 -5.85 21.76
N ARG A 198 16.35 -5.03 22.03
CA ARG A 198 16.50 -3.58 22.12
C ARG A 198 16.92 -3.22 23.56
N ASN A 199 18.16 -2.87 23.75
CA ASN A 199 18.54 -2.08 24.90
C ASN A 199 18.07 -0.64 24.63
N ILE A 200 16.96 -0.23 25.21
CA ILE A 200 16.43 1.12 25.06
C ILE A 200 17.36 2.05 25.85
N PRO A 201 18.17 2.91 25.20
CA PRO A 201 18.66 4.07 25.88
C PRO A 201 17.45 5.00 26.05
N VAL A 202 17.07 5.27 27.27
CA VAL A 202 16.14 6.36 27.59
C VAL A 202 16.82 7.65 27.20
N VAL A 203 16.67 8.07 25.93
CA VAL A 203 17.07 9.40 25.52
C VAL A 203 15.95 10.35 25.93
N THR A 204 15.99 10.75 27.19
CA THR A 204 15.31 11.93 27.70
C THR A 204 16.14 13.15 27.26
N GLN A 205 16.03 13.55 26.02
CA GLN A 205 16.33 14.94 25.64
C GLN A 205 15.00 15.60 25.30
N PRO A 206 14.60 16.63 26.04
CA PRO A 206 13.52 17.50 25.62
C PRO A 206 14.01 18.24 24.37
N VAL A 207 13.49 17.87 23.19
CA VAL A 207 13.67 18.67 21.99
C VAL A 207 12.87 19.95 22.23
N GLU A 208 13.57 21.06 22.42
CA GLU A 208 12.97 22.39 22.46
C GLU A 208 12.13 22.60 21.21
N ILE A 209 10.84 22.74 21.43
CA ILE A 209 9.85 22.94 20.38
C ILE A 209 9.81 24.45 20.08
N LEU A 210 10.60 24.88 19.13
CA LEU A 210 10.38 26.20 18.49
C LEU A 210 9.14 26.10 17.60
N PRO A 211 8.09 26.90 17.83
CA PRO A 211 6.86 26.82 17.06
C PRO A 211 7.00 27.46 15.69
N SER A 212 7.17 26.66 14.64
CA SER A 212 7.05 27.13 13.27
C SER A 212 5.55 27.22 12.89
N ILE A 213 4.93 28.38 13.17
CA ILE A 213 3.49 28.60 13.02
C ILE A 213 3.04 28.58 11.55
N HIS A 214 3.92 28.88 10.59
CA HIS A 214 3.56 28.97 9.16
C HIS A 214 3.49 27.61 8.45
N ARG A 215 4.25 26.60 8.88
CA ARG A 215 4.27 25.26 8.24
C ARG A 215 3.09 24.35 8.60
N LYS A 216 2.48 24.54 9.76
CA LYS A 216 1.27 23.78 10.16
C LYS A 216 0.04 24.10 9.32
N ARG A 217 -0.03 25.28 8.73
CA ARG A 217 -1.16 25.73 7.91
C ARG A 217 -1.27 24.96 6.61
N ASP A 218 -0.16 24.63 5.96
CA ASP A 218 -0.12 23.97 4.66
C ASP A 218 -0.19 22.43 4.76
N THR A 219 0.11 21.86 5.94
CA THR A 219 0.04 20.42 6.18
C THR A 219 -1.39 19.87 6.12
N ARG A 220 -2.39 20.64 6.60
CA ARG A 220 -3.80 20.23 6.58
C ARG A 220 -4.35 20.11 5.16
N PRO A 221 -4.24 21.15 4.29
CA PRO A 221 -4.70 21.01 2.91
C PRO A 221 -3.94 19.91 2.15
N LEU A 222 -2.62 19.73 2.37
CA LEU A 222 -1.88 18.63 1.77
C LEU A 222 -2.41 17.25 2.23
N PHE A 223 -2.82 17.13 3.49
CA PHE A 223 -3.45 15.90 3.98
C PHE A 223 -4.75 15.60 3.23
N VAL A 224 -5.60 16.62 3.01
CA VAL A 224 -6.83 16.47 2.22
C VAL A 224 -6.51 16.11 0.78
N VAL A 225 -5.54 16.79 0.14
CA VAL A 225 -5.10 16.49 -1.24
C VAL A 225 -4.73 15.01 -1.37
N CYS A 226 -3.78 14.53 -0.58
CA CYS A 226 -3.33 13.15 -0.66
C CYS A 226 -4.44 12.15 -0.27
N SER A 227 -5.30 12.48 0.70
CA SER A 227 -6.42 11.61 1.08
C SER A 227 -7.45 11.47 -0.04
N MET A 228 -7.77 12.56 -0.76
CA MET A 228 -8.68 12.52 -1.91
C MET A 228 -8.06 11.76 -3.09
N MET A 229 -6.76 11.95 -3.36
CA MET A 229 -6.06 11.20 -4.40
C MET A 229 -6.04 9.70 -4.09
N TRP A 230 -5.76 9.31 -2.84
CA TRP A 230 -5.83 7.92 -2.42
C TRP A 230 -7.26 7.38 -2.45
N ALA A 231 -8.26 8.18 -2.08
CA ALA A 231 -9.66 7.76 -2.14
C ALA A 231 -10.09 7.46 -3.59
N ALA A 232 -9.73 8.31 -4.55
CA ALA A 232 -10.00 8.07 -5.96
C ALA A 232 -9.32 6.79 -6.47
N ASN A 233 -8.05 6.57 -6.11
CA ASN A 233 -7.35 5.34 -6.46
C ASN A 233 -7.98 4.08 -5.83
N ASN A 234 -8.37 4.15 -4.56
CA ASN A 234 -8.96 3.01 -3.87
C ASN A 234 -10.36 2.68 -4.39
N LEU A 235 -11.17 3.69 -4.78
CA LEU A 235 -12.42 3.48 -5.51
C LEU A 235 -12.18 2.70 -6.80
N TYR A 236 -11.18 3.11 -7.58
CA TYR A 236 -10.78 2.38 -8.80
C TYR A 236 -10.37 0.93 -8.48
N MET A 237 -9.54 0.72 -7.45
CA MET A 237 -9.07 -0.62 -7.07
C MET A 237 -10.21 -1.56 -6.64
N ILE A 238 -11.26 -1.03 -6.01
CA ILE A 238 -12.43 -1.83 -5.58
C ILE A 238 -13.30 -2.17 -6.79
N ASN A 239 -13.55 -1.20 -7.67
CA ASN A 239 -14.62 -1.29 -8.67
C ASN A 239 -14.14 -1.68 -10.07
N MET A 240 -12.91 -1.36 -10.44
CA MET A 240 -12.40 -1.65 -11.78
C MET A 240 -12.60 -3.13 -12.18
N PRO A 241 -12.34 -4.12 -11.31
CA PRO A 241 -12.55 -5.51 -11.69
C PRO A 241 -14.03 -5.82 -11.99
N LEU A 242 -14.93 -5.31 -11.17
CA LEU A 242 -16.38 -5.51 -11.35
C LEU A 242 -16.90 -4.74 -12.57
N PHE A 243 -16.43 -3.53 -12.79
CA PHE A 243 -16.75 -2.73 -13.98
C PHE A 243 -16.36 -3.43 -15.28
N ILE A 244 -15.15 -4.01 -15.34
CA ILE A 244 -14.66 -4.75 -16.51
C ILE A 244 -15.51 -5.99 -16.80
N ILE A 245 -15.88 -6.75 -15.76
CA ILE A 245 -16.61 -7.99 -15.89
C ILE A 245 -18.10 -7.74 -16.12
N ASP A 246 -18.73 -6.94 -15.27
CA ASP A 246 -20.19 -6.81 -15.22
C ASP A 246 -20.74 -5.78 -16.23
N GLU A 247 -20.01 -4.66 -16.48
CA GLU A 247 -20.48 -3.62 -17.41
C GLU A 247 -19.85 -3.72 -18.80
N LEU A 248 -18.52 -3.91 -18.89
CA LEU A 248 -17.85 -4.00 -20.18
C LEU A 248 -17.89 -5.41 -20.78
N HIS A 249 -18.27 -6.44 -20.01
CA HIS A 249 -18.29 -7.85 -20.42
C HIS A 249 -16.96 -8.33 -21.01
N LEU A 250 -15.85 -7.77 -20.50
CA LEU A 250 -14.49 -8.14 -20.89
C LEU A 250 -13.95 -9.24 -19.99
N THR A 251 -12.81 -9.80 -20.35
CA THR A 251 -12.19 -10.90 -19.59
C THR A 251 -11.69 -10.43 -18.24
N ASP A 252 -11.94 -11.22 -17.22
CA ASP A 252 -11.47 -11.05 -15.83
C ASP A 252 -9.94 -10.89 -15.72
N LYS A 253 -9.18 -11.60 -16.58
CA LYS A 253 -7.71 -11.50 -16.66
C LYS A 253 -7.24 -10.08 -16.96
N LEU A 254 -8.01 -9.31 -17.75
CA LEU A 254 -7.68 -7.93 -18.08
C LEU A 254 -7.50 -7.05 -16.84
N ALA A 255 -8.33 -7.24 -15.82
CA ALA A 255 -8.21 -6.50 -14.55
C ALA A 255 -6.85 -6.74 -13.87
N GLY A 256 -6.37 -8.00 -13.87
CA GLY A 256 -5.05 -8.34 -13.34
C GLY A 256 -3.91 -7.71 -14.16
N GLU A 257 -4.02 -7.76 -15.49
CA GLU A 257 -3.04 -7.17 -16.40
C GLU A 257 -2.96 -5.64 -16.24
N MET A 258 -4.11 -4.96 -16.14
CA MET A 258 -4.17 -3.51 -15.92
C MET A 258 -3.45 -3.10 -14.64
N ILE A 259 -3.71 -3.78 -13.52
CA ILE A 259 -3.05 -3.48 -12.24
C ILE A 259 -1.55 -3.79 -12.32
N GLY A 260 -1.17 -4.91 -12.93
CA GLY A 260 0.23 -5.29 -13.09
C GLY A 260 1.02 -4.30 -13.96
N ILE A 261 0.45 -3.87 -15.09
CA ILE A 261 1.05 -2.86 -15.97
C ILE A 261 1.14 -1.51 -15.26
N ALA A 262 0.07 -1.08 -14.58
CA ALA A 262 0.09 0.16 -13.80
C ALA A 262 1.23 0.15 -12.77
N ALA A 263 1.36 -0.92 -11.98
CA ALA A 263 2.42 -1.07 -10.99
C ALA A 263 3.82 -1.10 -11.62
N GLY A 264 3.97 -1.73 -12.79
CA GLY A 264 5.23 -1.75 -13.54
C GLY A 264 5.64 -0.37 -14.04
N LEU A 265 4.69 0.39 -14.59
CA LEU A 265 4.91 1.74 -15.09
C LEU A 265 5.04 2.78 -13.96
N GLU A 266 4.46 2.55 -12.79
CA GLU A 266 4.58 3.43 -11.62
C GLU A 266 6.05 3.64 -11.20
N ILE A 267 6.86 2.58 -11.26
CA ILE A 267 8.27 2.62 -10.84
C ILE A 267 9.06 3.66 -11.65
N PRO A 268 9.13 3.59 -13.00
CA PRO A 268 9.82 4.61 -13.78
C PRO A 268 9.20 6.00 -13.62
N MET A 269 7.88 6.12 -13.50
CA MET A 269 7.22 7.43 -13.31
C MET A 269 7.60 8.06 -11.97
N MET A 270 7.71 7.27 -10.90
CA MET A 270 8.19 7.72 -9.60
C MET A 270 9.64 8.21 -9.67
N LEU A 271 10.52 7.52 -10.40
CA LEU A 271 11.91 7.92 -10.60
C LEU A 271 12.03 9.22 -11.42
N ILE A 272 11.26 9.33 -12.49
CA ILE A 272 11.18 10.53 -13.34
C ILE A 272 10.71 11.73 -12.51
N ALA A 273 9.63 11.56 -11.74
CA ALA A 273 9.11 12.60 -10.85
C ALA A 273 10.16 13.04 -9.82
N GLY A 274 10.86 12.07 -9.20
CA GLY A 274 11.95 12.35 -8.27
C GLY A 274 13.11 13.14 -8.89
N TYR A 275 13.50 12.79 -10.12
CA TYR A 275 14.54 13.49 -10.86
C TYR A 275 14.16 14.94 -11.19
N TYR A 276 12.94 15.16 -11.66
CA TYR A 276 12.45 16.49 -12.04
C TYR A 276 11.96 17.32 -10.86
N MET A 277 11.81 16.75 -9.65
CA MET A 277 11.29 17.43 -8.47
C MET A 277 11.98 18.76 -8.14
N LYS A 278 13.33 18.80 -8.28
CA LYS A 278 14.11 20.02 -8.02
C LYS A 278 13.93 21.12 -9.06
N ARG A 279 13.54 20.76 -10.31
CA ARG A 279 13.36 21.70 -11.43
C ARG A 279 11.94 22.21 -11.53
N ILE A 280 10.98 21.32 -11.36
CA ILE A 280 9.55 21.57 -11.60
C ILE A 280 8.86 22.05 -10.31
N GLY A 281 9.36 21.63 -9.15
CA GLY A 281 8.70 21.85 -7.86
C GLY A 281 7.64 20.81 -7.54
N LYS A 282 7.39 20.60 -6.24
CA LYS A 282 6.49 19.54 -5.76
C LYS A 282 5.03 19.84 -6.05
N ARG A 283 4.64 21.10 -5.93
CA ARG A 283 3.25 21.53 -6.17
C ARG A 283 2.84 21.29 -7.61
N LEU A 284 3.67 21.66 -8.59
CA LEU A 284 3.35 21.44 -10.00
C LEU A 284 3.35 19.98 -10.36
N LEU A 285 4.24 19.15 -9.79
CA LEU A 285 4.20 17.70 -9.96
C LEU A 285 2.90 17.09 -9.40
N MET A 286 2.46 17.51 -8.22
CA MET A 286 1.18 17.05 -7.66
C MET A 286 -0.02 17.50 -8.52
N LEU A 287 0.04 18.70 -9.12
CA LEU A 287 -0.98 19.15 -10.08
C LEU A 287 -1.01 18.27 -11.33
N ILE A 288 0.17 17.95 -11.89
CA ILE A 288 0.30 17.01 -13.03
C ILE A 288 -0.30 15.65 -12.68
N ALA A 289 -0.03 15.13 -11.47
CA ALA A 289 -0.63 13.88 -11.00
C ALA A 289 -2.17 13.96 -10.96
N ILE A 290 -2.72 15.01 -10.36
CA ILE A 290 -4.18 15.20 -10.27
C ILE A 290 -4.81 15.28 -11.66
N VAL A 291 -4.24 16.07 -12.57
CA VAL A 291 -4.75 16.22 -13.95
C VAL A 291 -4.65 14.88 -14.68
N SER A 292 -3.52 14.15 -14.56
CA SER A 292 -3.36 12.83 -15.16
C SER A 292 -4.39 11.84 -14.64
N GLY A 293 -4.68 11.83 -13.33
CA GLY A 293 -5.74 11.02 -12.74
C GLY A 293 -7.13 11.39 -13.25
N MET A 294 -7.44 12.68 -13.36
CA MET A 294 -8.73 13.14 -13.92
C MET A 294 -8.89 12.69 -15.39
N CYS A 295 -7.84 12.86 -16.18
CA CYS A 295 -7.82 12.39 -17.57
C CYS A 295 -7.98 10.86 -17.64
N PHE A 296 -7.29 10.12 -16.77
CA PHE A 296 -7.41 8.66 -16.68
C PHE A 296 -8.86 8.24 -16.44
N TYR A 297 -9.49 8.70 -15.36
CA TYR A 297 -10.87 8.31 -15.05
C TYR A 297 -11.89 8.77 -16.09
N ALA A 298 -11.69 9.95 -16.69
CA ALA A 298 -12.53 10.41 -17.79
C ALA A 298 -12.37 9.54 -19.04
N SER A 299 -11.16 9.06 -19.33
CA SER A 299 -10.87 8.20 -20.48
C SER A 299 -11.39 6.77 -20.31
N VAL A 300 -11.31 6.21 -19.08
CA VAL A 300 -11.89 4.89 -18.74
C VAL A 300 -13.40 4.87 -19.01
N LEU A 301 -14.11 5.96 -18.75
CA LEU A 301 -15.55 6.08 -19.04
C LEU A 301 -15.87 5.97 -20.55
N MET A 302 -14.90 6.24 -21.41
CA MET A 302 -15.06 6.22 -22.88
C MET A 302 -14.42 4.98 -23.51
N ALA A 303 -13.61 4.25 -22.76
CA ALA A 303 -12.91 3.07 -23.24
C ALA A 303 -13.85 1.87 -23.32
N THR A 304 -13.78 1.15 -24.44
CA THR A 304 -14.63 -0.03 -24.68
C THR A 304 -13.81 -1.25 -25.13
N THR A 305 -12.51 -1.08 -25.30
CA THR A 305 -11.64 -2.15 -25.81
C THR A 305 -10.49 -2.43 -24.84
N PRO A 306 -10.08 -3.72 -24.69
CA PRO A 306 -8.97 -4.08 -23.80
C PRO A 306 -7.67 -3.32 -24.08
N ALA A 307 -7.36 -3.08 -25.37
CA ALA A 307 -6.13 -2.38 -25.76
C ALA A 307 -6.10 -0.95 -25.22
N VAL A 308 -7.20 -0.20 -25.33
CA VAL A 308 -7.33 1.17 -24.84
C VAL A 308 -7.22 1.18 -23.31
N GLU A 309 -7.87 0.24 -22.62
CA GLU A 309 -7.79 0.14 -21.15
C GLU A 309 -6.36 -0.09 -20.65
N LEU A 310 -5.56 -0.89 -21.37
CA LEU A 310 -4.14 -1.12 -21.05
C LEU A 310 -3.29 0.13 -21.33
N GLU A 311 -3.51 0.83 -22.44
CA GLU A 311 -2.79 2.06 -22.78
C GLU A 311 -3.05 3.18 -21.75
N LEU A 312 -4.29 3.29 -21.26
CA LEU A 312 -4.67 4.27 -20.24
C LEU A 312 -3.90 4.07 -18.92
N GLN A 313 -3.33 2.89 -18.66
CA GLN A 313 -2.53 2.66 -17.44
C GLN A 313 -1.28 3.55 -17.37
N ILE A 314 -0.84 4.16 -18.49
CA ILE A 314 0.23 5.17 -18.49
C ILE A 314 -0.21 6.41 -17.68
N LEU A 315 -1.45 6.88 -17.86
CA LEU A 315 -1.98 8.02 -17.11
C LEU A 315 -2.14 7.69 -15.62
N ASN A 316 -2.60 6.47 -15.32
CA ASN A 316 -2.71 5.95 -13.97
C ASN A 316 -1.33 5.87 -13.29
N ALA A 317 -0.32 5.37 -14.01
CA ALA A 317 1.05 5.28 -13.51
C ALA A 317 1.69 6.65 -13.25
N ILE A 318 1.43 7.66 -14.07
CA ILE A 318 1.86 9.05 -13.81
C ILE A 318 1.20 9.56 -12.52
N PHE A 319 -0.11 9.35 -12.39
CA PHE A 319 -0.88 9.75 -11.22
C PHE A 319 -0.32 9.12 -9.93
N LEU A 320 -0.19 7.79 -9.90
CA LEU A 320 0.27 7.05 -8.73
C LEU A 320 1.77 7.23 -8.48
N GLY A 321 2.60 7.21 -9.53
CA GLY A 321 4.05 7.36 -9.40
C GLY A 321 4.44 8.70 -8.76
N ILE A 322 3.75 9.79 -9.12
CA ILE A 322 3.97 11.08 -8.48
C ILE A 322 3.41 11.09 -7.05
N LEU A 323 2.20 10.58 -6.82
CA LEU A 323 1.61 10.53 -5.47
C LEU A 323 2.50 9.74 -4.50
N CYS A 324 2.95 8.55 -4.89
CA CYS A 324 3.80 7.69 -4.07
C CYS A 324 5.22 8.26 -3.89
N GLY A 325 5.80 8.83 -4.95
CA GLY A 325 7.16 9.34 -4.92
C GLY A 325 7.29 10.70 -4.24
N ILE A 326 6.39 11.63 -4.55
CA ILE A 326 6.49 13.04 -4.13
C ILE A 326 5.64 13.33 -2.89
N GLY A 327 4.49 12.66 -2.73
CA GLY A 327 3.57 12.94 -1.62
C GLY A 327 4.25 12.87 -0.25
N MET A 328 5.00 11.80 0.03
CA MET A 328 5.72 11.66 1.30
C MET A 328 6.79 12.73 1.50
N LEU A 329 7.57 13.03 0.45
CA LEU A 329 8.64 14.04 0.49
C LEU A 329 8.07 15.44 0.72
N TYR A 330 6.88 15.72 0.19
CA TYR A 330 6.22 17.00 0.40
C TYR A 330 5.83 17.20 1.88
N PHE A 331 5.28 16.16 2.55
CA PHE A 331 5.04 16.22 3.99
C PHE A 331 6.32 16.39 4.80
N GLN A 332 7.41 15.72 4.42
CA GLN A 332 8.69 15.81 5.10
C GLN A 332 9.29 17.22 5.01
N ASP A 333 9.15 17.90 3.87
CA ASP A 333 9.62 19.29 3.71
C ASP A 333 8.76 20.28 4.50
N LEU A 334 7.46 20.03 4.63
CA LEU A 334 6.57 20.84 5.47
C LEU A 334 6.85 20.65 6.97
N MET A 335 7.45 19.50 7.35
CA MET A 335 7.71 19.13 8.75
C MET A 335 9.16 18.63 8.95
N PRO A 336 10.19 19.40 8.61
CA PRO A 336 11.59 18.94 8.63
C PRO A 336 12.07 18.55 10.02
N GLU A 337 11.52 19.16 11.07
CA GLU A 337 11.86 18.85 12.45
C GLU A 337 11.24 17.53 12.96
N LYS A 338 10.22 17.00 12.25
CA LYS A 338 9.43 15.83 12.63
C LYS A 338 9.22 14.86 11.46
N ILE A 339 10.30 14.45 10.82
CA ILE A 339 10.27 13.59 9.62
C ILE A 339 9.46 12.30 9.85
N GLY A 340 9.60 11.67 11.02
CA GLY A 340 8.82 10.47 11.37
C GLY A 340 7.32 10.75 11.44
N SER A 341 6.92 11.88 12.05
CA SER A 341 5.50 12.29 12.09
C SER A 341 4.97 12.64 10.71
N ALA A 342 5.78 13.28 9.87
CA ALA A 342 5.44 13.59 8.47
C ALA A 342 5.17 12.32 7.66
N THR A 343 6.04 11.34 7.77
CA THR A 343 5.89 10.03 7.11
C THR A 343 4.64 9.30 7.58
N THR A 344 4.37 9.31 8.90
CA THR A 344 3.16 8.71 9.47
C THR A 344 1.89 9.43 9.00
N LEU A 345 1.93 10.76 8.91
CA LEU A 345 0.81 11.55 8.44
C LEU A 345 0.49 11.23 6.98
N TYR A 346 1.51 11.13 6.12
CA TYR A 346 1.34 10.68 4.74
C TYR A 346 0.75 9.26 4.67
N ALA A 347 1.27 8.30 5.43
CA ALA A 347 0.73 6.94 5.46
C ALA A 347 -0.75 6.89 5.89
N ASN A 348 -1.16 7.79 6.78
CA ASN A 348 -2.55 7.91 7.21
C ASN A 348 -3.46 8.45 6.10
N THR A 349 -2.95 9.22 5.12
CA THR A 349 -3.77 9.67 3.98
C THR A 349 -4.29 8.49 3.16
N SER A 350 -3.46 7.47 2.93
CA SER A 350 -3.89 6.25 2.24
C SER A 350 -4.96 5.48 3.03
N ARG A 351 -4.82 5.40 4.36
CA ARG A 351 -5.84 4.74 5.21
C ARG A 351 -7.17 5.48 5.21
N VAL A 352 -7.13 6.82 5.28
CA VAL A 352 -8.33 7.66 5.14
C VAL A 352 -8.93 7.49 3.75
N GLY A 353 -8.11 7.39 2.72
CA GLY A 353 -8.54 7.08 1.36
C GLY A 353 -9.33 5.76 1.28
N TRP A 354 -8.88 4.69 1.94
CA TRP A 354 -9.61 3.41 2.00
C TRP A 354 -10.95 3.52 2.74
N ILE A 355 -11.01 4.31 3.82
CA ILE A 355 -12.27 4.54 4.57
C ILE A 355 -13.26 5.29 3.68
N ILE A 356 -12.83 6.37 3.01
CA ILE A 356 -13.69 7.17 2.13
C ILE A 356 -14.17 6.30 0.96
N ALA A 357 -13.25 5.62 0.26
CA ALA A 357 -13.57 4.78 -0.87
C ALA A 357 -14.61 3.72 -0.49
N GLY A 358 -14.32 2.90 0.52
CA GLY A 358 -15.21 1.82 0.93
C GLY A 358 -16.57 2.32 1.44
N SER A 359 -16.62 3.48 2.15
CA SER A 359 -17.88 4.03 2.66
C SER A 359 -18.79 4.55 1.55
N VAL A 360 -18.22 5.11 0.49
CA VAL A 360 -18.99 5.71 -0.60
C VAL A 360 -19.27 4.70 -1.71
N ASP A 361 -18.37 3.76 -1.92
CA ASP A 361 -18.45 2.73 -2.96
C ASP A 361 -19.77 1.99 -2.96
N GLY A 362 -20.08 1.30 -1.88
CA GLY A 362 -21.25 0.46 -1.79
C GLY A 362 -22.57 1.23 -1.96
N ILE A 363 -22.62 2.49 -1.49
CA ILE A 363 -23.81 3.33 -1.60
C ILE A 363 -24.00 3.79 -3.06
N MET A 364 -22.91 4.20 -3.71
CA MET A 364 -22.96 4.73 -5.08
C MET A 364 -23.31 3.65 -6.11
N VAL A 365 -22.73 2.45 -5.98
CA VAL A 365 -23.03 1.33 -6.90
C VAL A 365 -24.47 0.86 -6.74
N GLU A 366 -24.99 0.82 -5.51
CA GLU A 366 -26.37 0.35 -5.27
C GLU A 366 -27.42 1.32 -5.78
N ILE A 367 -27.13 2.64 -5.78
CA ILE A 367 -28.10 3.69 -6.20
C ILE A 367 -27.98 4.01 -7.69
N TRP A 368 -26.75 4.03 -8.25
CA TRP A 368 -26.51 4.46 -9.62
C TRP A 368 -25.87 3.35 -10.48
N SER A 369 -24.54 3.33 -10.60
CA SER A 369 -23.79 2.38 -11.43
C SER A 369 -22.30 2.49 -11.15
N TYR A 370 -21.51 1.55 -11.70
CA TYR A 370 -20.05 1.64 -11.66
C TYR A 370 -19.51 2.89 -12.39
N HIS A 371 -20.17 3.37 -13.45
CA HIS A 371 -19.81 4.62 -14.12
C HIS A 371 -19.83 5.84 -13.19
N ALA A 372 -20.80 5.90 -12.27
CA ALA A 372 -20.93 7.01 -11.33
C ALA A 372 -19.72 7.14 -10.40
N LEU A 373 -19.04 6.04 -10.11
CA LEU A 373 -17.86 6.03 -9.26
C LEU A 373 -16.64 6.70 -9.93
N PHE A 374 -16.49 6.57 -11.24
CA PHE A 374 -15.43 7.30 -11.95
C PHE A 374 -15.69 8.82 -11.98
N TRP A 375 -16.95 9.25 -12.14
CA TRP A 375 -17.31 10.66 -11.96
C TRP A 375 -17.03 11.17 -10.56
N LEU A 376 -17.31 10.34 -9.55
CA LEU A 376 -17.00 10.66 -8.17
C LEU A 376 -15.48 10.77 -7.94
N ALA A 377 -14.69 9.86 -8.50
CA ALA A 377 -13.22 9.92 -8.45
C ALA A 377 -12.70 11.22 -9.08
N ILE A 378 -13.25 11.65 -10.22
CA ILE A 378 -12.94 12.93 -10.85
C ILE A 378 -13.30 14.08 -9.89
N GLY A 379 -14.48 14.03 -9.24
CA GLY A 379 -14.89 15.01 -8.24
C GLY A 379 -13.93 15.09 -7.04
N MET A 380 -13.50 13.95 -6.52
CA MET A 380 -12.49 13.89 -5.44
C MET A 380 -11.16 14.51 -5.87
N LEU A 381 -10.70 14.24 -7.09
CA LEU A 381 -9.50 14.88 -7.65
C LEU A 381 -9.70 16.38 -7.88
N GLY A 382 -10.92 16.82 -8.22
CA GLY A 382 -11.29 18.24 -8.28
C GLY A 382 -11.15 18.93 -6.93
N ILE A 383 -11.63 18.31 -5.85
CA ILE A 383 -11.42 18.79 -4.47
C ILE A 383 -9.93 18.85 -4.14
N ALA A 384 -9.17 17.79 -4.50
CA ALA A 384 -7.73 17.79 -4.30
C ALA A 384 -7.03 18.93 -5.03
N MET A 385 -7.42 19.22 -6.26
CA MET A 385 -6.89 20.33 -7.07
C MET A 385 -7.16 21.68 -6.41
N ILE A 386 -8.39 21.93 -5.96
CA ILE A 386 -8.75 23.15 -5.24
C ILE A 386 -7.93 23.30 -3.96
N CYS A 387 -7.83 22.24 -3.15
CA CYS A 387 -7.04 22.27 -1.92
C CYS A 387 -5.54 22.50 -2.19
N LEU A 388 -5.01 21.97 -3.28
CA LEU A 388 -3.61 22.17 -3.67
C LEU A 388 -3.32 23.65 -4.00
N MET A 389 -4.30 24.40 -4.52
CA MET A 389 -4.13 25.83 -4.82
C MET A 389 -3.90 26.68 -3.56
N PHE A 390 -4.37 26.23 -2.40
CA PHE A 390 -4.16 26.92 -1.12
C PHE A 390 -2.79 26.65 -0.49
N ILE A 391 -2.01 25.70 -1.01
CA ILE A 391 -0.68 25.38 -0.54
C ILE A 391 0.32 26.29 -1.25
N LYS A 392 1.16 26.99 -0.47
CA LYS A 392 2.22 27.82 -1.04
C LYS A 392 3.36 26.95 -1.57
N ASP A 393 3.97 27.37 -2.69
CA ASP A 393 5.20 26.76 -3.18
C ASP A 393 6.33 26.96 -2.15
N ILE A 394 7.08 25.87 -1.90
CA ILE A 394 8.24 25.84 -1.00
C ILE A 394 9.47 25.58 -1.85
#